data_7612507a4e82b21f99b54f9bb7f474b7
#
_entry.id   7612507a4e82b21f99b54f9bb7f474b7
#
_cell.length_a   1.000
_cell.length_b   1.000
_cell.length_c   1.000
_cell.angle_alpha   90.00
_cell.angle_beta   90.00
_cell.angle_gamma   90.00
#
_symmetry.space_group_name_H-M   'P 1'
#
loop_
_entity.id
_entity.type
_entity.pdbx_description
1 polymer ?
#
loop_
_entity_poly.entity_id
_entity_poly.type
_entity_poly.pdbx_seq_one_letter_code
_entity_poly.pdbx_strand_id
1 'polypeptide(L)'
;MDNGWHWQEQGTAWKGVGIYHVTIVVPSREPLLGTLITPDNDPQKAYVKHSEIGTRLIKMLLENQNYYPEVRVLQFCIMPDHLHAILHVMRPMDKTFNTVVRSLWQGAKKIGRASFSSISPESHSGIFTEHPFVRPMSCKGQLQSMIRYVQMNPQRLATKRLKPGYFCVQNDVEINGHSYAAVGNIAILQATHFAPVHVRHIMEEAARIGDNKALREYKNGCIQAAREGTVLVSPFISEHERAVLEFLIQEKHPIIYIADNGFEKYYKPSASLFDAVANGRMLIISPWPYDPKKKGVTRAECIAMNNMAEEICAK
;
A
#
# COMPACT_ATOMS: atom_id res chain seq x y z
N MET A 1 16.85 9.87 29.68
CA MET A 1 15.50 10.23 29.21
C MET A 1 15.37 9.70 27.81
N ASP A 2 14.51 8.75 27.67
CA ASP A 2 14.23 8.10 26.41
C ASP A 2 13.49 9.09 25.50
N ASN A 3 14.11 9.48 24.40
CA ASN A 3 13.61 10.58 23.54
C ASN A 3 12.44 10.18 22.65
N GLY A 4 11.82 9.01 22.84
CA GLY A 4 10.66 8.55 22.05
C GLY A 4 10.93 8.34 20.55
N TRP A 5 12.18 8.35 20.11
CA TRP A 5 12.60 8.16 18.74
C TRP A 5 13.05 6.71 18.50
N HIS A 6 12.18 5.76 18.88
CA HIS A 6 12.45 4.31 18.81
C HIS A 6 12.27 3.68 17.44
N TRP A 7 12.22 4.45 16.42
CA TRP A 7 11.99 3.97 15.07
C TRP A 7 13.25 3.32 14.43
N GLN A 8 14.30 3.11 15.26
CA GLN A 8 15.55 2.49 14.85
C GLN A 8 16.19 1.66 15.94
N GLU A 9 16.86 0.58 15.49
CA GLU A 9 17.76 -0.19 16.35
C GLU A 9 18.93 0.68 16.82
N GLN A 10 19.28 0.59 18.10
CA GLN A 10 20.43 1.24 18.66
C GLN A 10 21.69 0.71 17.94
N GLY A 11 22.56 1.62 17.50
CA GLY A 11 23.79 1.29 16.80
C GLY A 11 23.73 1.30 15.28
N THR A 12 22.56 1.42 14.67
CA THR A 12 22.46 1.66 13.23
C THR A 12 22.98 3.05 12.90
N ALA A 13 24.00 3.10 12.04
CA ALA A 13 24.65 4.35 11.68
C ALA A 13 23.75 5.22 10.84
N TRP A 14 22.99 6.09 11.48
CA TRP A 14 22.16 7.13 10.82
C TRP A 14 22.96 8.19 10.10
N LYS A 15 24.25 8.08 10.10
CA LYS A 15 25.18 8.79 9.22
C LYS A 15 25.26 8.14 7.83
N GLY A 16 24.58 7.00 7.66
CA GLY A 16 24.63 6.23 6.41
C GLY A 16 23.91 6.90 5.26
N VAL A 17 24.47 6.78 4.07
CA VAL A 17 23.81 7.03 2.79
C VAL A 17 22.61 6.09 2.71
N GLY A 18 21.43 6.61 2.34
CA GLY A 18 20.22 5.80 2.32
C GLY A 18 18.99 6.58 1.89
N ILE A 19 17.89 5.87 1.70
CA ILE A 19 16.60 6.46 1.33
C ILE A 19 15.61 6.18 2.45
N TYR A 20 14.88 7.21 2.84
CA TYR A 20 13.99 7.20 4.00
C TYR A 20 12.62 7.75 3.65
N HIS A 21 11.59 7.06 4.08
CA HIS A 21 10.22 7.56 4.04
C HIS A 21 9.89 8.21 5.39
N VAL A 22 9.56 9.49 5.36
CA VAL A 22 9.19 10.29 6.54
C VAL A 22 7.71 10.63 6.46
N THR A 23 6.99 10.48 7.58
CA THR A 23 5.58 10.90 7.69
C THR A 23 5.40 11.78 8.92
N ILE A 24 4.78 12.95 8.74
CA ILE A 24 4.39 13.87 9.82
C ILE A 24 2.86 13.96 9.81
N VAL A 25 2.23 13.71 10.95
CA VAL A 25 0.78 13.51 11.05
C VAL A 25 0.14 14.55 11.96
N VAL A 26 -1.05 15.00 11.58
CA VAL A 26 -1.98 15.73 12.46
C VAL A 26 -2.70 14.69 13.33
N PRO A 27 -2.53 14.68 14.67
CA PRO A 27 -3.02 13.60 15.54
C PRO A 27 -4.55 13.45 15.51
N SER A 28 -5.29 14.56 15.41
CA SER A 28 -6.75 14.58 15.30
C SER A 28 -7.29 14.08 13.94
N ARG A 29 -6.39 13.88 12.97
CA ARG A 29 -6.77 13.62 11.55
C ARG A 29 -7.62 14.71 10.93
N GLU A 30 -7.64 15.90 11.52
CA GLU A 30 -8.29 17.07 10.93
C GLU A 30 -7.58 17.51 9.65
N PRO A 31 -8.33 17.96 8.62
CA PRO A 31 -7.78 18.30 7.31
C PRO A 31 -7.13 19.70 7.29
N LEU A 32 -6.21 19.97 8.22
CA LEU A 32 -5.57 21.27 8.41
C LEU A 32 -4.61 21.66 7.29
N LEU A 33 -4.07 20.68 6.56
CA LEU A 33 -3.04 20.92 5.55
C LEU A 33 -3.60 21.15 4.15
N GLY A 34 -4.90 20.89 3.96
CA GLY A 34 -5.56 21.08 2.68
C GLY A 34 -6.88 20.33 2.57
N THR A 35 -7.51 20.46 1.41
CA THR A 35 -8.79 19.80 1.10
C THR A 35 -8.61 18.89 -0.10
N LEU A 36 -9.11 17.66 -0.01
CA LEU A 36 -9.16 16.76 -1.15
C LEU A 36 -10.23 17.22 -2.13
N ILE A 37 -9.84 17.45 -3.36
CA ILE A 37 -10.73 17.80 -4.48
C ILE A 37 -10.80 16.60 -5.41
N THR A 38 -12.02 16.22 -5.79
CA THR A 38 -12.26 15.09 -6.69
C THR A 38 -13.15 15.59 -7.84
N PRO A 39 -12.58 16.19 -8.89
CA PRO A 39 -13.32 16.66 -10.04
C PRO A 39 -14.15 15.53 -10.67
N ASP A 40 -15.37 15.84 -11.09
CA ASP A 40 -16.31 14.92 -11.76
C ASP A 40 -16.56 13.61 -10.98
N ASN A 41 -16.31 13.57 -9.67
CA ASN A 41 -16.29 12.35 -8.86
C ASN A 41 -15.34 11.27 -9.41
N ASP A 42 -14.31 11.65 -10.18
CA ASP A 42 -13.31 10.76 -10.71
C ASP A 42 -12.08 10.70 -9.77
N PRO A 43 -11.86 9.56 -9.08
CA PRO A 43 -10.72 9.43 -8.18
C PRO A 43 -9.37 9.62 -8.88
N GLN A 44 -9.27 9.33 -10.18
CA GLN A 44 -8.01 9.46 -10.92
C GLN A 44 -7.60 10.92 -11.10
N LYS A 45 -8.57 11.84 -11.08
CA LYS A 45 -8.33 13.29 -11.15
C LYS A 45 -8.15 13.94 -9.78
N ALA A 46 -8.20 13.16 -8.71
CA ALA A 46 -8.13 13.70 -7.35
C ALA A 46 -6.79 14.34 -7.04
N TYR A 47 -6.84 15.48 -6.37
CA TYR A 47 -5.68 16.21 -5.86
C TYR A 47 -6.00 16.89 -4.54
N VAL A 48 -4.97 17.32 -3.81
CA VAL A 48 -5.16 18.12 -2.60
C VAL A 48 -4.94 19.61 -2.92
N LYS A 49 -5.98 20.43 -2.69
CA LYS A 49 -5.84 21.89 -2.66
C LYS A 49 -5.25 22.26 -1.31
N HIS A 50 -3.99 22.66 -1.30
CA HIS A 50 -3.28 22.95 -0.06
C HIS A 50 -3.81 24.20 0.64
N SER A 51 -3.86 24.16 1.97
CA SER A 51 -4.07 25.33 2.83
C SER A 51 -2.81 26.19 2.86
N GLU A 52 -2.86 27.33 3.54
CA GLU A 52 -1.68 28.13 3.81
C GLU A 52 -0.62 27.32 4.59
N ILE A 53 -1.04 26.54 5.60
CA ILE A 53 -0.16 25.64 6.35
C ILE A 53 0.48 24.62 5.43
N GLY A 54 -0.30 23.95 4.58
CA GLY A 54 0.19 22.98 3.61
C GLY A 54 1.22 23.59 2.64
N THR A 55 0.95 24.78 2.14
CA THR A 55 1.86 25.51 1.23
C THR A 55 3.18 25.88 1.92
N ARG A 56 3.12 26.34 3.18
CA ARG A 56 4.31 26.65 3.97
C ARG A 56 5.14 25.41 4.28
N LEU A 57 4.49 24.25 4.52
CA LEU A 57 5.18 22.96 4.69
C LEU A 57 5.92 22.53 3.43
N ILE A 58 5.33 22.71 2.24
CA ILE A 58 6.01 22.42 0.97
C ILE A 58 7.27 23.26 0.86
N LYS A 59 7.17 24.58 1.10
CA LYS A 59 8.30 25.49 1.03
C LYS A 59 9.41 25.06 2.00
N MET A 60 9.07 24.80 3.27
CA MET A 60 10.00 24.33 4.29
C MET A 60 10.70 23.03 3.87
N LEU A 61 9.94 22.06 3.33
CA LEU A 61 10.50 20.77 2.89
C LEU A 61 11.51 20.95 1.75
N LEU A 62 11.19 21.79 0.76
CA LEU A 62 12.07 22.04 -0.38
C LEU A 62 13.29 22.87 0.00
N GLU A 63 13.16 23.81 0.94
CA GLU A 63 14.26 24.61 1.47
C GLU A 63 15.22 23.81 2.36
N ASN A 64 14.83 22.61 2.80
CA ASN A 64 15.66 21.75 3.66
C ASN A 64 17.03 21.43 3.03
N GLN A 65 17.12 21.37 1.69
CA GLN A 65 18.37 21.15 0.95
C GLN A 65 19.40 22.28 1.17
N ASN A 66 18.95 23.49 1.53
CA ASN A 66 19.84 24.62 1.80
C ASN A 66 20.59 24.44 3.13
N TYR A 67 20.00 23.70 4.06
CA TYR A 67 20.57 23.41 5.39
C TYR A 67 21.31 22.08 5.45
N TYR A 68 20.89 21.13 4.59
CA TYR A 68 21.45 19.78 4.49
C TYR A 68 21.66 19.42 3.02
N PRO A 69 22.75 19.91 2.40
CA PRO A 69 23.03 19.70 0.98
C PRO A 69 23.27 18.24 0.60
N GLU A 70 23.51 17.37 1.61
CA GLU A 70 23.61 15.92 1.44
C GLU A 70 22.25 15.23 1.24
N VAL A 71 21.16 15.93 1.60
CA VAL A 71 19.80 15.34 1.62
C VAL A 71 18.97 15.92 0.48
N ARG A 72 18.49 15.04 -0.39
CA ARG A 72 17.59 15.39 -1.49
C ARG A 72 16.18 14.90 -1.23
N VAL A 73 15.18 15.72 -1.49
CA VAL A 73 13.78 15.31 -1.54
C VAL A 73 13.51 14.64 -2.89
N LEU A 74 13.22 13.33 -2.90
CA LEU A 74 12.93 12.59 -4.13
C LEU A 74 11.47 12.70 -4.52
N GLN A 75 10.57 12.65 -3.54
CA GLN A 75 9.13 12.74 -3.71
C GLN A 75 8.47 13.18 -2.41
N PHE A 76 7.34 13.87 -2.51
CA PHE A 76 6.50 14.20 -1.36
C PHE A 76 5.02 14.31 -1.76
N CYS A 77 4.15 14.24 -0.75
CA CYS A 77 2.72 14.51 -0.89
C CYS A 77 2.21 15.11 0.42
N ILE A 78 1.57 16.27 0.33
CA ILE A 78 0.83 16.85 1.46
C ILE A 78 -0.62 16.38 1.32
N MET A 79 -1.03 15.53 2.24
CA MET A 79 -2.41 15.08 2.38
C MET A 79 -3.16 16.03 3.31
N PRO A 80 -4.50 15.99 3.37
CA PRO A 80 -5.26 16.88 4.24
C PRO A 80 -4.81 16.88 5.71
N ASP A 81 -4.37 15.73 6.22
CA ASP A 81 -4.07 15.48 7.64
C ASP A 81 -2.65 14.96 7.92
N HIS A 82 -1.81 14.87 6.90
CA HIS A 82 -0.43 14.41 7.05
C HIS A 82 0.45 14.74 5.83
N LEU A 83 1.74 14.69 6.05
CA LEU A 83 2.78 14.85 5.03
C LEU A 83 3.54 13.54 4.86
N HIS A 84 3.74 13.10 3.63
CA HIS A 84 4.73 12.10 3.24
C HIS A 84 5.90 12.74 2.50
N ALA A 85 7.13 12.35 2.84
CA ALA A 85 8.33 12.73 2.10
C ALA A 85 9.26 11.53 1.94
N ILE A 86 9.86 11.38 0.76
CA ILE A 86 10.94 10.43 0.49
C ILE A 86 12.22 11.24 0.38
N LEU A 87 13.13 11.00 1.33
CA LEU A 87 14.39 11.71 1.44
C LEU A 87 15.54 10.77 1.11
N HIS A 88 16.50 11.24 0.32
CA HIS A 88 17.71 10.51 -0.03
C HIS A 88 18.93 11.22 0.58
N VAL A 89 19.65 10.54 1.45
CA VAL A 89 20.98 10.93 1.92
C VAL A 89 21.99 10.44 0.88
N MET A 90 22.51 11.36 0.08
CA MET A 90 23.34 11.04 -1.08
C MET A 90 24.81 10.72 -0.71
N ARG A 91 25.26 11.23 0.42
CA ARG A 91 26.63 11.05 0.94
C ARG A 91 26.65 11.16 2.46
N PRO A 92 27.66 10.64 3.15
CA PRO A 92 27.77 10.74 4.61
C PRO A 92 27.68 12.20 5.08
N MET A 93 26.93 12.39 6.17
CA MET A 93 26.75 13.70 6.82
C MET A 93 27.56 13.77 8.11
N ASP A 94 27.99 14.95 8.53
CA ASP A 94 28.58 15.18 9.85
C ASP A 94 27.56 14.98 10.98
N LYS A 95 26.29 15.25 10.68
CA LYS A 95 25.15 15.08 11.58
C LYS A 95 24.39 13.80 11.25
N THR A 96 23.70 13.25 12.23
CA THR A 96 22.83 12.08 12.00
C THR A 96 21.59 12.47 11.19
N PHE A 97 21.02 11.55 10.43
CA PHE A 97 19.75 11.76 9.71
C PHE A 97 18.61 12.13 10.68
N ASN A 98 18.66 11.65 11.92
CA ASN A 98 17.74 12.05 12.98
C ASN A 98 17.71 13.58 13.19
N THR A 99 18.85 14.25 13.06
CA THR A 99 18.92 15.73 13.16
C THR A 99 18.12 16.38 12.03
N VAL A 100 18.20 15.86 10.81
CA VAL A 100 17.41 16.33 9.66
C VAL A 100 15.92 16.17 9.91
N VAL A 101 15.49 14.97 10.33
CA VAL A 101 14.09 14.67 10.62
C VAL A 101 13.55 15.55 11.75
N ARG A 102 14.34 15.73 12.80
CA ARG A 102 13.99 16.62 13.94
C ARG A 102 13.84 18.08 13.48
N SER A 103 14.72 18.55 12.60
CA SER A 103 14.65 19.89 12.03
C SER A 103 13.37 20.10 11.21
N LEU A 104 13.03 19.16 10.33
CA LEU A 104 11.79 19.17 9.56
C LEU A 104 10.55 19.18 10.48
N TRP A 105 10.54 18.31 11.49
CA TRP A 105 9.43 18.23 12.44
C TRP A 105 9.28 19.50 13.28
N GLN A 106 10.38 20.08 13.78
CA GLN A 106 10.34 21.35 14.50
C GLN A 106 9.88 22.50 13.61
N GLY A 107 10.33 22.53 12.34
CA GLY A 107 9.87 23.48 11.34
C GLY A 107 8.36 23.36 11.09
N ALA A 108 7.84 22.15 10.95
CA ALA A 108 6.41 21.89 10.82
C ALA A 108 5.62 22.39 12.04
N LYS A 109 6.09 22.07 13.25
CA LYS A 109 5.48 22.58 14.50
C LYS A 109 5.47 24.12 14.59
N LYS A 110 6.56 24.78 14.18
CA LYS A 110 6.65 26.24 14.14
C LYS A 110 5.62 26.85 13.18
N ILE A 111 5.47 26.25 11.99
CA ILE A 111 4.47 26.66 10.99
C ILE A 111 3.07 26.50 11.58
N GLY A 112 2.76 25.35 12.19
CA GLY A 112 1.48 25.09 12.81
C GLY A 112 1.17 26.11 13.91
N ARG A 113 2.07 26.33 14.85
CA ARG A 113 1.88 27.31 15.93
C ARG A 113 1.60 28.73 15.39
N ALA A 114 2.38 29.19 14.43
CA ALA A 114 2.21 30.52 13.84
C ALA A 114 0.86 30.73 13.17
N SER A 115 0.26 29.66 12.65
CA SER A 115 -1.06 29.71 12.00
C SER A 115 -2.23 29.64 12.98
N PHE A 116 -2.03 29.11 14.19
CA PHE A 116 -3.08 28.98 15.22
C PHE A 116 -3.00 30.02 16.34
N SER A 117 -1.87 30.73 16.52
CA SER A 117 -1.71 31.78 17.53
C SER A 117 -2.73 32.91 17.38
N SER A 118 -3.28 33.09 16.16
CA SER A 118 -4.34 34.06 15.87
C SER A 118 -5.75 33.56 16.22
N ILE A 119 -5.94 32.26 16.51
CA ILE A 119 -7.29 31.65 16.67
C ILE A 119 -7.54 31.18 18.10
N SER A 120 -6.52 30.64 18.80
CA SER A 120 -6.64 30.19 20.20
C SER A 120 -5.28 30.23 20.91
N PRO A 121 -5.09 31.17 21.85
CA PRO A 121 -3.83 31.31 22.61
C PRO A 121 -3.51 30.15 23.55
N GLU A 122 -4.48 29.31 23.90
CA GLU A 122 -4.37 28.31 24.97
C GLU A 122 -3.93 26.90 24.48
N SER A 123 -3.92 26.61 23.17
CA SER A 123 -3.49 25.31 22.68
C SER A 123 -1.96 25.21 22.55
N HIS A 124 -1.29 24.87 23.64
CA HIS A 124 0.17 24.65 23.69
C HIS A 124 0.61 23.34 23.03
N SER A 125 -0.31 22.43 22.69
CA SER A 125 -0.05 21.21 21.93
C SER A 125 0.02 21.55 20.44
N GLY A 126 1.20 21.38 19.83
CA GLY A 126 1.37 21.61 18.40
C GLY A 126 0.42 20.74 17.57
N ILE A 127 0.04 21.23 16.37
CA ILE A 127 -0.90 20.53 15.46
C ILE A 127 -0.36 19.21 14.90
N PHE A 128 0.86 18.82 15.18
CA PHE A 128 1.47 17.57 14.71
C PHE A 128 1.76 16.62 15.87
N THR A 129 1.77 15.32 15.58
CA THR A 129 2.16 14.25 16.54
C THR A 129 3.48 14.56 17.21
N GLU A 130 3.71 13.99 18.40
CA GLU A 130 4.94 14.21 19.17
C GLU A 130 6.20 13.80 18.38
N HIS A 131 6.09 12.76 17.54
CA HIS A 131 7.19 12.25 16.74
C HIS A 131 6.76 12.00 15.28
N PRO A 132 7.63 12.27 14.30
CA PRO A 132 7.43 11.83 12.95
C PRO A 132 7.67 10.32 12.85
N PHE A 133 7.00 9.69 11.91
CA PHE A 133 7.26 8.31 11.56
C PHE A 133 8.32 8.24 10.46
N VAL A 134 9.34 7.39 10.65
CA VAL A 134 10.44 7.24 9.67
C VAL A 134 10.70 5.77 9.41
N ARG A 135 10.83 5.42 8.14
CA ARG A 135 11.16 4.06 7.70
C ARG A 135 12.28 4.10 6.67
N PRO A 136 13.40 3.41 6.91
CA PRO A 136 14.43 3.24 5.89
C PRO A 136 13.94 2.30 4.79
N MET A 137 14.44 2.49 3.58
CA MET A 137 14.22 1.58 2.45
C MET A 137 15.43 0.66 2.33
N SER A 138 15.20 -0.63 2.50
CA SER A 138 16.27 -1.65 2.53
C SER A 138 16.18 -2.68 1.41
N CYS A 139 15.06 -2.73 0.68
CA CYS A 139 14.80 -3.74 -0.34
C CYS A 139 14.90 -3.18 -1.76
N LYS A 140 15.43 -3.99 -2.69
CA LYS A 140 15.45 -3.65 -4.14
C LYS A 140 14.01 -3.45 -4.65
N GLY A 141 13.79 -2.42 -5.45
CA GLY A 141 12.47 -2.08 -6.00
C GLY A 141 11.54 -1.30 -5.05
N GLN A 142 11.86 -1.23 -3.75
CA GLN A 142 11.04 -0.55 -2.76
C GLN A 142 10.87 0.94 -3.04
N LEU A 143 11.90 1.61 -3.59
CA LEU A 143 11.84 3.04 -3.91
C LEU A 143 10.76 3.36 -4.93
N GLN A 144 10.70 2.63 -6.04
CA GLN A 144 9.72 2.87 -7.10
C GLN A 144 8.28 2.67 -6.59
N SER A 145 8.06 1.60 -5.83
CA SER A 145 6.76 1.32 -5.20
C SER A 145 6.36 2.42 -4.23
N MET A 146 7.31 2.95 -3.45
CA MET A 146 7.05 4.01 -2.47
C MET A 146 6.82 5.36 -3.15
N ILE A 147 7.56 5.69 -4.21
CA ILE A 147 7.31 6.91 -5.01
C ILE A 147 5.88 6.87 -5.55
N ARG A 148 5.49 5.75 -6.18
CA ARG A 148 4.13 5.56 -6.70
C ARG A 148 3.08 5.65 -5.58
N TYR A 149 3.35 5.03 -4.43
CA TYR A 149 2.47 5.13 -3.26
C TYR A 149 2.24 6.58 -2.85
N VAL A 150 3.31 7.37 -2.71
CA VAL A 150 3.23 8.78 -2.30
C VAL A 150 2.51 9.63 -3.34
N GLN A 151 2.80 9.43 -4.63
CA GLN A 151 2.15 10.13 -5.73
C GLN A 151 0.65 9.88 -5.79
N MET A 152 0.22 8.63 -5.59
CA MET A 152 -1.17 8.19 -5.73
C MET A 152 -2.02 8.35 -4.46
N ASN A 153 -1.48 8.95 -3.39
CA ASN A 153 -2.22 9.09 -2.14
C ASN A 153 -3.53 9.89 -2.25
N PRO A 154 -3.60 11.02 -3.00
CA PRO A 154 -4.86 11.73 -3.19
C PRO A 154 -5.93 10.87 -3.87
N GLN A 155 -5.55 10.15 -4.95
CA GLN A 155 -6.44 9.26 -5.69
C GLN A 155 -6.93 8.10 -4.82
N ARG A 156 -6.05 7.52 -4.00
CA ARG A 156 -6.42 6.46 -3.05
C ARG A 156 -7.37 6.93 -1.97
N LEU A 157 -7.18 8.16 -1.45
CA LEU A 157 -8.10 8.74 -0.48
C LEU A 157 -9.46 9.03 -1.14
N ALA A 158 -9.48 9.59 -2.36
CA ALA A 158 -10.69 9.82 -3.13
C ALA A 158 -11.46 8.51 -3.38
N THR A 159 -10.78 7.47 -3.81
CA THR A 159 -11.40 6.15 -4.03
C THR A 159 -12.02 5.60 -2.77
N LYS A 160 -11.32 5.67 -1.63
CA LYS A 160 -11.87 5.22 -0.34
C LYS A 160 -13.13 5.98 0.07
N ARG A 161 -13.19 7.29 -0.22
CA ARG A 161 -14.37 8.12 0.09
C ARG A 161 -15.54 7.84 -0.83
N LEU A 162 -15.29 7.61 -2.11
CA LEU A 162 -16.31 7.37 -3.12
C LEU A 162 -16.82 5.92 -3.13
N LYS A 163 -15.95 4.95 -2.76
CA LYS A 163 -16.26 3.52 -2.79
C LYS A 163 -15.90 2.84 -1.45
N PRO A 164 -16.48 3.31 -0.33
CA PRO A 164 -16.10 2.79 0.99
C PRO A 164 -16.37 1.29 1.13
N GLY A 165 -17.41 0.76 0.48
CA GLY A 165 -17.77 -0.66 0.53
C GLY A 165 -16.68 -1.60 0.01
N TYR A 166 -15.83 -1.14 -0.93
CA TYR A 166 -14.73 -1.97 -1.45
C TYR A 166 -13.57 -2.17 -0.45
N PHE A 167 -13.55 -1.41 0.63
CA PHE A 167 -12.50 -1.46 1.66
C PHE A 167 -13.04 -1.88 3.03
N CYS A 168 -14.30 -2.27 3.09
CA CYS A 168 -14.90 -2.85 4.28
C CYS A 168 -14.76 -4.37 4.22
N VAL A 169 -14.40 -4.98 5.35
CA VAL A 169 -14.45 -6.43 5.49
C VAL A 169 -15.93 -6.83 5.53
N GLN A 170 -16.34 -7.69 4.62
CA GLN A 170 -17.65 -8.31 4.58
C GLN A 170 -17.47 -9.74 5.06
N ASN A 171 -18.14 -10.11 6.14
CA ASN A 171 -18.14 -11.46 6.66
C ASN A 171 -19.28 -12.24 6.02
N ASP A 172 -19.21 -13.56 6.12
CA ASP A 172 -20.27 -14.49 5.72
C ASP A 172 -20.66 -14.40 4.23
N VAL A 173 -19.66 -14.15 3.36
CA VAL A 173 -19.86 -14.23 1.91
C VAL A 173 -19.89 -15.68 1.48
N GLU A 174 -21.06 -16.15 1.08
CA GLU A 174 -21.31 -17.54 0.67
C GLU A 174 -20.82 -17.79 -0.77
N ILE A 175 -19.95 -18.79 -0.95
CA ILE A 175 -19.47 -19.24 -2.26
C ILE A 175 -19.51 -20.78 -2.26
N ASN A 176 -20.34 -21.38 -3.09
CA ASN A 176 -20.50 -22.84 -3.20
C ASN A 176 -20.74 -23.57 -1.85
N GLY A 177 -21.52 -22.95 -0.94
CA GLY A 177 -21.83 -23.52 0.38
C GLY A 177 -20.74 -23.31 1.45
N HIS A 178 -19.67 -22.59 1.13
CA HIS A 178 -18.64 -22.20 2.09
C HIS A 178 -18.70 -20.70 2.39
N SER A 179 -18.48 -20.32 3.66
CA SER A 179 -18.48 -18.93 4.11
C SER A 179 -17.06 -18.35 4.12
N TYR A 180 -16.92 -17.15 3.59
CA TYR A 180 -15.65 -16.43 3.51
C TYR A 180 -15.78 -15.01 4.07
N ALA A 181 -14.73 -14.52 4.68
CA ALA A 181 -14.54 -13.08 4.82
C ALA A 181 -14.01 -12.50 3.49
N ALA A 182 -14.52 -11.34 3.09
CA ALA A 182 -14.20 -10.76 1.79
C ALA A 182 -13.93 -9.26 1.85
N VAL A 183 -13.04 -8.77 0.97
CA VAL A 183 -12.76 -7.36 0.73
C VAL A 183 -12.67 -7.12 -0.78
N GLY A 184 -13.37 -6.11 -1.29
CA GLY A 184 -13.36 -5.76 -2.70
C GLY A 184 -14.71 -5.81 -3.36
N ASN A 185 -14.71 -6.12 -4.64
CA ASN A 185 -15.92 -6.13 -5.46
C ASN A 185 -16.59 -7.52 -5.50
N ILE A 186 -17.60 -7.72 -4.67
CA ILE A 186 -18.37 -8.99 -4.62
C ILE A 186 -19.07 -9.27 -5.95
N ALA A 187 -19.44 -8.25 -6.74
CA ALA A 187 -20.10 -8.50 -8.03
C ALA A 187 -19.26 -9.33 -9.01
N ILE A 188 -17.95 -9.50 -8.77
CA ILE A 188 -17.09 -10.41 -9.55
C ILE A 188 -17.60 -11.86 -9.45
N LEU A 189 -18.25 -12.26 -8.35
CA LEU A 189 -18.83 -13.58 -8.19
C LEU A 189 -20.00 -13.87 -9.16
N GLN A 190 -20.53 -12.86 -9.83
CA GLN A 190 -21.60 -13.00 -10.83
C GLN A 190 -21.06 -13.30 -12.23
N ALA A 191 -19.74 -13.37 -12.43
CA ALA A 191 -19.16 -13.78 -13.69
C ALA A 191 -19.58 -15.20 -14.09
N THR A 192 -19.58 -15.47 -15.38
CA THR A 192 -19.99 -16.75 -15.94
C THR A 192 -18.86 -17.75 -16.08
N HIS A 193 -17.62 -17.26 -16.18
CA HIS A 193 -16.44 -18.10 -16.41
C HIS A 193 -15.37 -17.83 -15.35
N PHE A 194 -14.91 -18.90 -14.71
CA PHE A 194 -13.84 -18.89 -13.73
C PHE A 194 -12.80 -19.94 -14.10
N ALA A 195 -11.53 -19.66 -13.83
CA ALA A 195 -10.46 -20.65 -13.98
C ALA A 195 -9.44 -20.52 -12.86
N PRO A 196 -8.96 -21.63 -12.27
CA PRO A 196 -7.93 -21.59 -11.24
C PRO A 196 -6.56 -21.33 -11.89
N VAL A 197 -5.67 -20.64 -11.15
CA VAL A 197 -4.26 -20.54 -11.52
C VAL A 197 -3.45 -21.38 -10.55
N HIS A 198 -2.97 -22.51 -11.03
CA HIS A 198 -2.19 -23.46 -10.24
C HIS A 198 -1.07 -24.09 -11.08
N VAL A 199 0.17 -23.73 -10.81
CA VAL A 199 1.33 -24.09 -11.65
C VAL A 199 2.16 -25.27 -11.14
N ARG A 200 1.85 -25.80 -9.95
CA ARG A 200 2.71 -26.76 -9.26
C ARG A 200 3.04 -28.01 -10.09
N HIS A 201 2.03 -28.66 -10.65
CA HIS A 201 2.23 -29.89 -11.45
C HIS A 201 3.12 -29.61 -12.65
N ILE A 202 2.91 -28.46 -13.31
CA ILE A 202 3.66 -28.02 -14.47
C ILE A 202 5.10 -27.69 -14.11
N MET A 203 5.33 -27.10 -12.91
CA MET A 203 6.68 -26.83 -12.40
C MET A 203 7.45 -28.11 -12.09
N GLU A 204 6.79 -29.09 -11.44
CA GLU A 204 7.39 -30.38 -11.12
C GLU A 204 7.78 -31.12 -12.39
N GLU A 205 6.96 -31.10 -13.43
CA GLU A 205 7.25 -31.68 -14.72
C GLU A 205 8.34 -30.92 -15.49
N ALA A 206 8.26 -29.59 -15.53
CA ALA A 206 9.29 -28.75 -16.14
C ALA A 206 10.68 -28.96 -15.51
N ALA A 207 10.73 -29.08 -14.19
CA ALA A 207 11.98 -29.40 -13.49
C ALA A 207 12.51 -30.79 -13.85
N ARG A 208 11.64 -31.78 -14.02
CA ARG A 208 12.00 -33.14 -14.41
C ARG A 208 12.57 -33.24 -15.84
N ILE A 209 11.97 -32.46 -16.76
CA ILE A 209 12.33 -32.46 -18.19
C ILE A 209 13.47 -31.48 -18.49
N GLY A 210 13.70 -30.47 -17.63
CA GLY A 210 14.66 -29.38 -17.86
C GLY A 210 14.17 -28.34 -18.88
N ASP A 211 12.87 -28.32 -19.19
CA ASP A 211 12.26 -27.37 -20.14
C ASP A 211 11.06 -26.63 -19.50
N ASN A 212 11.08 -25.31 -19.62
CA ASN A 212 10.04 -24.43 -19.13
C ASN A 212 8.97 -24.08 -20.17
N LYS A 213 8.92 -24.79 -21.30
CA LYS A 213 7.98 -24.50 -22.39
C LYS A 213 6.52 -24.64 -21.94
N ALA A 214 6.18 -25.77 -21.32
CA ALA A 214 4.83 -26.03 -20.80
C ALA A 214 4.39 -24.97 -19.78
N LEU A 215 5.31 -24.54 -18.92
CA LEU A 215 5.05 -23.48 -17.94
C LEU A 215 4.79 -22.12 -18.59
N ARG A 216 5.50 -21.77 -19.66
CA ARG A 216 5.25 -20.55 -20.43
C ARG A 216 3.91 -20.61 -21.16
N GLU A 217 3.61 -21.75 -21.79
CA GLU A 217 2.33 -21.98 -22.48
C GLU A 217 1.15 -21.88 -21.51
N TYR A 218 1.24 -22.49 -20.34
CA TYR A 218 0.22 -22.37 -19.29
C TYR A 218 -0.01 -20.93 -18.86
N LYS A 219 1.06 -20.19 -18.55
CA LYS A 219 0.92 -18.76 -18.15
C LYS A 219 0.28 -17.92 -19.27
N ASN A 220 0.68 -18.15 -20.51
CA ASN A 220 0.07 -17.47 -21.66
C ASN A 220 -1.40 -17.86 -21.82
N GLY A 221 -1.77 -19.12 -21.60
CA GLY A 221 -3.16 -19.59 -21.58
C GLY A 221 -4.00 -18.90 -20.52
N CYS A 222 -3.47 -18.73 -19.29
CA CYS A 222 -4.14 -17.98 -18.23
C CYS A 222 -4.41 -16.51 -18.65
N ILE A 223 -3.41 -15.87 -19.23
CA ILE A 223 -3.54 -14.47 -19.70
C ILE A 223 -4.57 -14.38 -20.82
N GLN A 224 -4.54 -15.32 -21.78
CA GLN A 224 -5.50 -15.37 -22.87
C GLN A 224 -6.92 -15.57 -22.37
N ALA A 225 -7.15 -16.52 -21.45
CA ALA A 225 -8.44 -16.75 -20.81
C ALA A 225 -8.98 -15.48 -20.11
N ALA A 226 -8.10 -14.74 -19.42
CA ALA A 226 -8.49 -13.49 -18.79
C ALA A 226 -8.90 -12.42 -19.82
N ARG A 227 -8.21 -12.33 -20.95
CA ARG A 227 -8.56 -11.43 -22.06
C ARG A 227 -9.90 -11.78 -22.71
N GLU A 228 -10.27 -13.06 -22.68
CA GLU A 228 -11.55 -13.58 -23.13
C GLU A 228 -12.68 -13.42 -22.09
N GLY A 229 -12.38 -12.81 -20.93
CA GLY A 229 -13.37 -12.47 -19.91
C GLY A 229 -13.46 -13.48 -18.75
N THR A 230 -12.60 -14.50 -18.71
CA THR A 230 -12.55 -15.45 -17.59
C THR A 230 -11.96 -14.78 -16.34
N VAL A 231 -12.62 -14.94 -15.20
CA VAL A 231 -12.11 -14.51 -13.88
C VAL A 231 -11.12 -15.54 -13.36
N LEU A 232 -9.89 -15.12 -13.10
CA LEU A 232 -8.89 -16.02 -12.56
C LEU A 232 -8.92 -16.02 -11.03
N VAL A 233 -8.86 -17.24 -10.47
CA VAL A 233 -8.98 -17.50 -9.03
C VAL A 233 -7.70 -18.18 -8.54
N SER A 234 -7.01 -17.64 -7.54
CA SER A 234 -5.81 -18.25 -7.00
C SER A 234 -5.36 -17.59 -5.69
N PRO A 235 -4.61 -18.29 -4.84
CA PRO A 235 -3.82 -17.67 -3.77
C PRO A 235 -2.52 -17.01 -4.27
N PHE A 236 -2.09 -17.24 -5.51
CA PHE A 236 -0.90 -16.67 -6.14
C PHE A 236 0.38 -16.79 -5.27
N ILE A 237 0.63 -18.01 -4.78
CA ILE A 237 1.71 -18.27 -3.81
C ILE A 237 3.08 -18.35 -4.50
N SER A 238 3.17 -19.07 -5.63
CA SER A 238 4.43 -19.26 -6.34
C SER A 238 4.86 -18.01 -7.11
N GLU A 239 6.15 -17.90 -7.43
CA GLU A 239 6.68 -16.81 -8.25
C GLU A 239 6.01 -16.74 -9.62
N HIS A 240 5.71 -17.89 -10.22
CA HIS A 240 5.06 -17.98 -11.53
C HIS A 240 3.60 -17.55 -11.50
N GLU A 241 2.87 -17.89 -10.44
CA GLU A 241 1.49 -17.41 -10.21
C GLU A 241 1.46 -15.91 -9.96
N ARG A 242 2.42 -15.39 -9.17
CA ARG A 242 2.56 -13.94 -8.95
C ARG A 242 2.85 -13.18 -10.25
N ALA A 243 3.65 -13.75 -11.15
CA ALA A 243 3.87 -13.13 -12.46
C ALA A 243 2.58 -13.05 -13.28
N VAL A 244 1.69 -14.06 -13.20
CA VAL A 244 0.34 -13.98 -13.81
C VAL A 244 -0.48 -12.89 -13.11
N LEU A 245 -0.51 -12.85 -11.79
CA LEU A 245 -1.23 -11.81 -11.02
C LEU A 245 -0.80 -10.39 -11.40
N GLU A 246 0.51 -10.14 -11.48
CA GLU A 246 1.04 -8.82 -11.87
C GLU A 246 0.55 -8.40 -13.25
N PHE A 247 0.53 -9.33 -14.21
CA PHE A 247 0.03 -9.09 -15.54
C PHE A 247 -1.47 -8.79 -15.56
N LEU A 248 -2.28 -9.56 -14.81
CA LEU A 248 -3.72 -9.35 -14.68
C LEU A 248 -4.04 -7.97 -14.07
N ILE A 249 -3.27 -7.56 -13.06
CA ILE A 249 -3.42 -6.23 -12.44
C ILE A 249 -3.07 -5.13 -13.44
N GLN A 250 -2.01 -5.32 -14.23
CA GLN A 250 -1.56 -4.35 -15.23
C GLN A 250 -2.58 -4.17 -16.35
N GLU A 251 -3.14 -5.26 -16.86
CA GLU A 251 -4.19 -5.25 -17.90
C GLU A 251 -5.60 -5.00 -17.35
N LYS A 252 -5.75 -4.86 -16.02
CA LYS A 252 -7.02 -4.55 -15.33
C LYS A 252 -8.09 -5.64 -15.48
N HIS A 253 -7.69 -6.90 -15.52
CA HIS A 253 -8.63 -8.03 -15.54
C HIS A 253 -9.25 -8.26 -14.15
N PRO A 254 -10.48 -8.83 -14.08
CA PRO A 254 -11.08 -9.22 -12.81
C PRO A 254 -10.39 -10.44 -12.21
N ILE A 255 -10.20 -10.43 -10.88
CA ILE A 255 -9.42 -11.43 -10.14
C ILE A 255 -10.13 -11.77 -8.83
N ILE A 256 -10.16 -13.05 -8.45
CA ILE A 256 -10.43 -13.49 -7.09
C ILE A 256 -9.12 -13.95 -6.46
N TYR A 257 -8.69 -13.24 -5.41
CA TYR A 257 -7.48 -13.55 -4.68
C TYR A 257 -7.82 -14.25 -3.36
N ILE A 258 -7.29 -15.45 -3.13
CA ILE A 258 -7.47 -16.18 -1.87
C ILE A 258 -6.34 -15.81 -0.92
N ALA A 259 -6.66 -15.11 0.16
CA ALA A 259 -5.69 -14.70 1.16
C ALA A 259 -5.40 -15.84 2.16
N ASP A 260 -4.15 -15.93 2.58
CA ASP A 260 -3.65 -16.94 3.52
C ASP A 260 -3.97 -16.64 4.98
N ASN A 261 -4.53 -15.47 5.27
CA ASN A 261 -4.95 -15.03 6.60
C ASN A 261 -6.29 -14.30 6.51
N GLY A 262 -7.03 -14.25 7.61
CA GLY A 262 -8.22 -13.42 7.73
C GLY A 262 -7.91 -11.92 7.71
N PHE A 263 -8.93 -11.10 7.88
CA PHE A 263 -8.80 -9.66 7.82
C PHE A 263 -8.99 -9.03 9.20
N GLU A 264 -8.10 -8.11 9.56
CA GLU A 264 -8.33 -7.21 10.68
C GLU A 264 -9.46 -6.21 10.35
N LYS A 265 -10.09 -5.64 11.38
CA LYS A 265 -11.22 -4.69 11.23
C LYS A 265 -10.95 -3.55 10.22
N TYR A 266 -9.73 -3.08 10.13
CA TYR A 266 -9.30 -1.98 9.24
C TYR A 266 -8.32 -2.48 8.18
N TYR A 267 -8.58 -3.66 7.64
CA TYR A 267 -7.72 -4.27 6.63
C TYR A 267 -7.48 -3.33 5.45
N LYS A 268 -6.23 -3.25 5.03
CA LYS A 268 -5.79 -2.47 3.87
C LYS A 268 -4.96 -3.37 2.96
N PRO A 269 -5.43 -3.65 1.75
CA PRO A 269 -4.65 -4.38 0.76
C PRO A 269 -3.28 -3.74 0.52
N SER A 270 -2.27 -4.52 0.13
CA SER A 270 -0.96 -4.00 -0.31
C SER A 270 -1.10 -3.08 -1.52
N ALA A 271 -0.02 -2.35 -1.86
CA ALA A 271 -0.08 -1.27 -2.85
C ALA A 271 -0.71 -1.66 -4.20
N SER A 272 -0.28 -2.78 -4.80
CA SER A 272 -0.81 -3.26 -6.09
C SER A 272 -2.23 -3.81 -5.98
N LEU A 273 -2.50 -4.60 -4.94
CA LEU A 273 -3.84 -5.13 -4.68
C LEU A 273 -4.83 -4.02 -4.32
N PHE A 274 -4.37 -2.97 -3.60
CA PHE A 274 -5.21 -1.81 -3.32
C PHE A 274 -5.74 -1.17 -4.60
N ASP A 275 -4.88 -0.94 -5.59
CA ASP A 275 -5.28 -0.32 -6.84
C ASP A 275 -6.27 -1.20 -7.63
N ALA A 276 -6.10 -2.53 -7.60
CA ALA A 276 -7.02 -3.47 -8.23
C ALA A 276 -8.40 -3.50 -7.53
N VAL A 277 -8.42 -3.52 -6.18
CA VAL A 277 -9.65 -3.38 -5.38
C VAL A 277 -10.33 -2.03 -5.66
N ALA A 278 -9.56 -0.94 -5.65
CA ALA A 278 -10.06 0.42 -5.89
C ALA A 278 -10.76 0.56 -7.25
N ASN A 279 -10.25 -0.14 -8.25
CA ASN A 279 -10.83 -0.15 -9.61
C ASN A 279 -11.98 -1.17 -9.77
N GLY A 280 -12.36 -1.86 -8.69
CA GLY A 280 -13.42 -2.87 -8.73
C GLY A 280 -13.05 -4.14 -9.50
N ARG A 281 -11.74 -4.39 -9.69
CA ARG A 281 -11.21 -5.52 -10.45
C ARG A 281 -10.70 -6.66 -9.58
N MET A 282 -10.83 -6.54 -8.25
CA MET A 282 -10.37 -7.57 -7.33
C MET A 282 -11.40 -7.82 -6.23
N LEU A 283 -11.60 -9.09 -5.94
CA LEU A 283 -12.21 -9.60 -4.73
C LEU A 283 -11.15 -10.40 -3.98
N ILE A 284 -10.84 -10.03 -2.75
CA ILE A 284 -9.94 -10.76 -1.87
C ILE A 284 -10.82 -11.51 -0.87
N ILE A 285 -10.67 -12.82 -0.80
CA ILE A 285 -11.43 -13.68 0.12
C ILE A 285 -10.49 -14.44 1.05
N SER A 286 -10.97 -14.76 2.24
CA SER A 286 -10.27 -15.63 3.18
C SER A 286 -11.25 -16.54 3.93
N PRO A 287 -10.95 -17.84 4.04
CA PRO A 287 -11.74 -18.77 4.85
C PRO A 287 -11.32 -18.76 6.32
N TRP A 288 -10.22 -18.09 6.67
CA TRP A 288 -9.66 -18.13 8.02
C TRP A 288 -10.02 -16.90 8.86
N PRO A 289 -10.09 -17.05 10.18
CA PRO A 289 -10.05 -15.91 11.09
C PRO A 289 -8.71 -15.18 10.99
N TYR A 290 -8.68 -13.90 11.36
CA TYR A 290 -7.43 -13.13 11.39
C TYR A 290 -6.52 -13.59 12.52
N ASP A 291 -5.29 -13.94 12.17
CA ASP A 291 -4.21 -14.27 13.13
C ASP A 291 -3.08 -13.21 13.02
N PRO A 292 -2.92 -12.33 14.03
CA PRO A 292 -1.87 -11.30 14.03
C PRO A 292 -0.45 -11.89 14.18
N LYS A 293 -0.31 -13.17 14.58
CA LYS A 293 0.97 -13.84 14.78
C LYS A 293 1.43 -14.65 13.57
N LYS A 294 0.60 -14.75 12.55
CA LYS A 294 0.92 -15.52 11.34
C LYS A 294 2.15 -14.96 10.63
N LYS A 295 3.16 -15.81 10.45
CA LYS A 295 4.45 -15.42 9.83
C LYS A 295 4.64 -15.96 8.40
N GLY A 296 3.81 -16.88 7.95
CA GLY A 296 3.95 -17.49 6.63
C GLY A 296 2.88 -18.52 6.35
N VAL A 297 2.93 -19.09 5.15
CA VAL A 297 1.95 -20.09 4.66
C VAL A 297 2.54 -21.48 4.80
N THR A 298 1.80 -22.40 5.39
CA THR A 298 2.16 -23.81 5.49
C THR A 298 1.80 -24.55 4.20
N ARG A 299 2.42 -25.75 3.99
CA ARG A 299 2.09 -26.60 2.84
C ARG A 299 0.62 -27.05 2.84
N ALA A 300 0.07 -27.32 4.00
CA ALA A 300 -1.35 -27.72 4.14
C ALA A 300 -2.30 -26.56 3.73
N GLU A 301 -1.99 -25.34 4.14
CA GLU A 301 -2.75 -24.15 3.73
C GLU A 301 -2.61 -23.88 2.23
N CYS A 302 -1.44 -24.07 1.63
CA CYS A 302 -1.28 -23.97 0.18
C CYS A 302 -2.19 -24.94 -0.57
N ILE A 303 -2.24 -26.20 -0.13
CA ILE A 303 -3.11 -27.22 -0.72
C ILE A 303 -4.59 -26.83 -0.54
N ALA A 304 -4.99 -26.42 0.67
CA ALA A 304 -6.35 -26.02 0.95
C ALA A 304 -6.80 -24.83 0.07
N MET A 305 -5.95 -23.81 -0.08
CA MET A 305 -6.26 -22.65 -0.93
C MET A 305 -6.38 -23.01 -2.43
N ASN A 306 -5.55 -23.94 -2.91
CA ASN A 306 -5.66 -24.40 -4.30
C ASN A 306 -6.95 -25.21 -4.52
N ASN A 307 -7.33 -26.09 -3.58
CA ASN A 307 -8.59 -26.82 -3.66
C ASN A 307 -9.78 -25.85 -3.65
N MET A 308 -9.74 -24.82 -2.79
CA MET A 308 -10.77 -23.76 -2.79
C MET A 308 -10.84 -23.02 -4.14
N ALA A 309 -9.71 -22.74 -4.78
CA ALA A 309 -9.70 -22.11 -6.09
C ALA A 309 -10.39 -23.01 -7.13
N GLU A 310 -10.13 -24.30 -7.12
CA GLU A 310 -10.80 -25.30 -7.99
C GLU A 310 -12.29 -25.38 -7.70
N GLU A 311 -12.70 -25.47 -6.44
CA GLU A 311 -14.11 -25.51 -6.03
C GLU A 311 -14.87 -24.25 -6.44
N ILE A 312 -14.28 -23.05 -6.30
CA ILE A 312 -14.90 -21.79 -6.75
C ILE A 312 -15.08 -21.78 -8.27
N CYS A 313 -14.19 -22.41 -9.01
CA CYS A 313 -14.24 -22.46 -10.48
C CYS A 313 -15.17 -23.58 -11.00
N ALA A 314 -15.57 -24.53 -10.18
CA ALA A 314 -16.43 -25.64 -10.55
C ALA A 314 -17.94 -25.29 -10.63
N LYS A 315 -18.24 -23.99 -10.67
CA LYS A 315 -19.62 -23.46 -10.79
C LYS A 315 -20.30 -23.87 -12.08
#